data_8a4efb0e328eac242e0e2114cd8ce978
#
_entry.id   8a4efb0e328eac242e0e2114cd8ce978
#
_cell.length_a   1.000
_cell.length_b   1.000
_cell.length_c   1.000
_cell.angle_alpha   90.00
_cell.angle_beta   90.00
_cell.angle_gamma   90.00
#
_symmetry.space_group_name_H-M   'P 1'
#
loop_
_entity.id
_entity.type
_entity.pdbx_description
1 polymer ?
#
loop_
_entity_poly.entity_id
_entity_poly.type
_entity_poly.pdbx_seq_one_letter_code
_entity_poly.pdbx_strand_id
1 'polypeptide(L)'
;MGLFEERIPYKPFEYPEYYTEGWLKQAQAFWLHTEIPMSGDVKDWNEKLTASEKNLVGNILLGFAQTECAVSDYWTQKVVSWFPKHEIQQMAMMFGSQETIHAVAYSYLNETLGLENFEAFLHEPATAERFDNLVAYEGNNPEGIGKSLAIFSAFAEGVSLYSAFAVLYSFQLRNLLKGIGQQMKWSVRDESLHSKMGCHLFRHMCEENPKLLKNCEKDVLKAADTMLSAEEQYIDKMFEQGDIENLKAYD
;
A
#
# COMPACT_ATOMS: atom_id res chain seq x y z
N MET A 1 16.64 -21.19 17.49
CA MET A 1 15.52 -21.38 16.53
C MET A 1 15.41 -20.10 15.76
N GLY A 2 15.33 -20.17 14.43
CA GLY A 2 15.34 -18.97 13.57
C GLY A 2 13.99 -18.74 12.88
N LEU A 3 13.88 -17.62 12.18
CA LEU A 3 12.64 -17.19 11.47
C LEU A 3 12.09 -18.26 10.51
N PHE A 4 12.96 -19.04 9.88
CA PHE A 4 12.58 -20.08 8.90
C PHE A 4 12.36 -21.48 9.51
N GLU A 5 12.52 -21.66 10.81
CA GLU A 5 12.30 -22.94 11.46
C GLU A 5 10.85 -23.10 11.89
N GLU A 6 10.28 -24.26 11.60
CA GLU A 6 8.90 -24.58 11.98
C GLU A 6 8.71 -24.58 13.52
N ARG A 7 7.50 -24.18 13.92
CA ARG A 7 7.05 -24.29 15.30
C ARG A 7 5.66 -24.91 15.34
N ILE A 8 5.57 -26.09 15.93
CA ILE A 8 4.29 -26.81 16.09
C ILE A 8 3.43 -26.21 17.23
N PRO A 9 3.93 -25.94 18.44
CA PRO A 9 3.12 -25.33 19.49
C PRO A 9 2.78 -23.87 19.15
N TYR A 10 1.50 -23.51 19.27
CA TYR A 10 1.05 -22.14 19.05
C TYR A 10 1.76 -21.13 19.97
N LYS A 11 1.91 -21.45 21.25
CA LYS A 11 2.60 -20.58 22.24
C LYS A 11 3.63 -21.35 23.04
N PRO A 12 4.59 -20.65 23.67
CA PRO A 12 4.87 -19.21 23.60
C PRO A 12 5.37 -18.79 22.22
N PHE A 13 5.09 -17.55 21.81
CA PHE A 13 5.65 -16.96 20.57
C PHE A 13 7.17 -16.77 20.71
N GLU A 14 7.90 -16.99 19.64
CA GLU A 14 9.35 -16.75 19.60
C GLU A 14 9.65 -15.29 19.26
N TYR A 15 8.76 -14.66 18.47
CA TYR A 15 8.84 -13.27 18.01
C TYR A 15 7.54 -12.54 18.37
N PRO A 16 7.26 -12.31 19.66
CA PRO A 16 5.96 -11.83 20.13
C PRO A 16 5.56 -10.45 19.60
N GLU A 17 6.51 -9.64 19.14
CA GLU A 17 6.30 -8.32 18.55
C GLU A 17 5.45 -8.37 17.26
N TYR A 18 5.54 -9.45 16.46
CA TYR A 18 4.67 -9.58 15.28
C TYR A 18 3.20 -9.74 15.66
N TYR A 19 2.95 -10.35 16.81
CA TYR A 19 1.61 -10.39 17.36
C TYR A 19 1.20 -9.04 17.98
N THR A 20 2.02 -8.47 18.89
CA THR A 20 1.63 -7.29 19.68
C THR A 20 1.68 -5.99 18.89
N GLU A 21 2.71 -5.81 18.06
CA GLU A 21 2.93 -4.58 17.30
C GLU A 21 2.35 -4.66 15.88
N GLY A 22 2.22 -5.85 15.30
CA GLY A 22 1.62 -6.06 14.00
C GLY A 22 0.13 -6.44 14.09
N TRP A 23 -0.14 -7.73 14.33
CA TRP A 23 -1.49 -8.27 14.30
C TRP A 23 -2.49 -7.54 15.21
N LEU A 24 -2.14 -7.35 16.48
CA LEU A 24 -3.05 -6.74 17.45
C LEU A 24 -3.34 -5.28 17.13
N LYS A 25 -2.34 -4.51 16.70
CA LYS A 25 -2.54 -3.11 16.32
C LYS A 25 -3.43 -2.99 15.09
N GLN A 26 -3.25 -3.85 14.08
CA GLN A 26 -4.13 -3.85 12.91
C GLN A 26 -5.55 -4.24 13.30
N ALA A 27 -5.72 -5.28 14.11
CA ALA A 27 -7.04 -5.70 14.56
C ALA A 27 -7.79 -4.61 15.36
N GLN A 28 -7.06 -3.80 16.14
CA GLN A 28 -7.62 -2.65 16.88
C GLN A 28 -7.91 -1.45 16.00
N ALA A 29 -7.30 -1.39 14.83
CA ALA A 29 -7.46 -0.32 13.85
C ALA A 29 -8.47 -0.65 12.75
N PHE A 30 -9.22 -1.74 12.86
CA PHE A 30 -10.21 -2.18 11.88
C PHE A 30 -11.25 -1.12 11.56
N TRP A 31 -11.59 -1.00 10.29
CA TRP A 31 -12.61 -0.06 9.79
C TRP A 31 -13.28 -0.61 8.52
N LEU A 32 -14.46 -0.10 8.21
CA LEU A 32 -15.17 -0.38 6.97
C LEU A 32 -15.56 0.92 6.26
N HIS A 33 -15.56 0.90 4.94
CA HIS A 33 -15.97 2.03 4.10
C HIS A 33 -17.39 2.54 4.44
N THR A 34 -18.27 1.66 4.91
CA THR A 34 -19.66 1.99 5.31
C THR A 34 -19.76 2.89 6.56
N GLU A 35 -18.68 3.06 7.31
CA GLU A 35 -18.63 3.95 8.47
C GLU A 35 -18.53 5.44 8.08
N ILE A 36 -18.22 5.72 6.80
CA ILE A 36 -18.02 7.07 6.30
C ILE A 36 -19.16 7.49 5.38
N PRO A 37 -19.94 8.52 5.73
CA PRO A 37 -21.01 9.02 4.86
C PRO A 37 -20.42 9.78 3.67
N MET A 38 -20.76 9.33 2.43
CA MET A 38 -20.25 9.90 1.18
C MET A 38 -21.14 10.98 0.54
N SER A 39 -22.30 11.31 1.13
CA SER A 39 -23.24 12.29 0.54
C SER A 39 -22.63 13.68 0.33
N GLY A 40 -21.73 14.09 1.22
CA GLY A 40 -20.98 15.35 1.08
C GLY A 40 -20.01 15.33 -0.10
N ASP A 41 -19.31 14.21 -0.28
CA ASP A 41 -18.33 14.00 -1.35
C ASP A 41 -19.01 13.92 -2.73
N VAL A 42 -20.15 13.25 -2.82
CA VAL A 42 -20.98 13.24 -4.04
C VAL A 42 -21.44 14.65 -4.42
N LYS A 43 -21.84 15.45 -3.43
CA LYS A 43 -22.20 16.85 -3.66
C LYS A 43 -21.01 17.68 -4.13
N ASP A 44 -19.87 17.57 -3.46
CA ASP A 44 -18.64 18.26 -3.84
C ASP A 44 -18.22 17.86 -5.26
N TRP A 45 -18.24 16.56 -5.56
CA TRP A 45 -17.95 16.02 -6.88
C TRP A 45 -18.81 16.64 -7.97
N ASN A 46 -20.12 16.69 -7.77
CA ASN A 46 -21.05 17.17 -8.80
C ASN A 46 -21.06 18.68 -8.96
N GLU A 47 -20.95 19.45 -7.87
CA GLU A 47 -21.24 20.88 -7.84
C GLU A 47 -19.99 21.78 -7.74
N LYS A 48 -18.85 21.26 -7.22
CA LYS A 48 -17.72 22.13 -6.85
C LYS A 48 -16.40 21.81 -7.56
N LEU A 49 -16.17 20.55 -7.93
CA LEU A 49 -14.93 20.15 -8.58
C LEU A 49 -14.94 20.55 -10.06
N THR A 50 -13.79 21.06 -10.53
CA THR A 50 -13.55 21.28 -11.95
C THR A 50 -13.40 19.93 -12.70
N ALA A 51 -13.48 19.96 -14.04
CA ALA A 51 -13.28 18.78 -14.86
C ALA A 51 -11.88 18.19 -14.66
N SER A 52 -10.84 19.03 -14.54
CA SER A 52 -9.47 18.60 -14.27
C SER A 52 -9.31 17.94 -12.91
N GLU A 53 -9.92 18.49 -11.86
CA GLU A 53 -9.92 17.89 -10.53
C GLU A 53 -10.64 16.53 -10.51
N LYS A 54 -11.76 16.41 -11.19
CA LYS A 54 -12.48 15.12 -11.33
C LYS A 54 -11.64 14.09 -12.05
N ASN A 55 -10.94 14.49 -13.10
CA ASN A 55 -10.04 13.60 -13.84
C ASN A 55 -8.89 13.13 -12.94
N LEU A 56 -8.23 14.03 -12.21
CA LEU A 56 -7.16 13.72 -11.28
C LEU A 56 -7.61 12.74 -10.19
N VAL A 57 -8.69 13.06 -9.49
CA VAL A 57 -9.24 12.19 -8.42
C VAL A 57 -9.66 10.83 -8.98
N GLY A 58 -10.33 10.81 -10.15
CA GLY A 58 -10.77 9.58 -10.80
C GLY A 58 -9.61 8.67 -11.17
N ASN A 59 -8.56 9.21 -11.76
CA ASN A 59 -7.37 8.43 -12.13
C ASN A 59 -6.69 7.81 -10.91
N ILE A 60 -6.59 8.54 -9.81
CA ILE A 60 -6.01 8.02 -8.56
C ILE A 60 -6.86 6.87 -8.00
N LEU A 61 -8.18 7.07 -7.87
CA LEU A 61 -9.07 6.08 -7.26
C LEU A 61 -9.18 4.79 -8.09
N LEU A 62 -9.19 4.89 -9.43
CA LEU A 62 -9.17 3.73 -10.31
C LEU A 62 -7.87 2.93 -10.15
N GLY A 63 -6.73 3.62 -9.99
CA GLY A 63 -5.44 2.97 -9.76
C GLY A 63 -5.38 2.21 -8.45
N PHE A 64 -5.85 2.81 -7.37
CA PHE A 64 -5.83 2.19 -6.04
C PHE A 64 -6.57 0.85 -6.00
N ALA A 65 -7.80 0.79 -6.49
CA ALA A 65 -8.60 -0.43 -6.44
C ALA A 65 -7.91 -1.65 -7.09
N GLN A 66 -7.01 -1.44 -8.04
CA GLN A 66 -6.25 -2.52 -8.70
C GLN A 66 -4.98 -2.92 -7.91
N THR A 67 -4.31 -1.95 -7.30
CA THR A 67 -3.04 -2.17 -6.60
C THR A 67 -3.24 -3.05 -5.36
N GLU A 68 -4.30 -2.83 -4.60
CA GLU A 68 -4.54 -3.51 -3.31
C GLU A 68 -4.71 -5.03 -3.42
N CYS A 69 -5.21 -5.53 -4.56
CA CYS A 69 -5.30 -6.97 -4.78
C CYS A 69 -3.92 -7.64 -4.80
N ALA A 70 -2.93 -7.02 -5.45
CA ALA A 70 -1.57 -7.55 -5.50
C ALA A 70 -0.84 -7.41 -4.16
N VAL A 71 -1.09 -6.33 -3.42
CA VAL A 71 -0.56 -6.11 -2.07
C VAL A 71 -1.11 -7.16 -1.11
N SER A 72 -2.42 -7.44 -1.17
CA SER A 72 -3.05 -8.51 -0.41
C SER A 72 -2.42 -9.89 -0.70
N ASP A 73 -2.22 -10.21 -1.98
CA ASP A 73 -1.59 -11.47 -2.40
C ASP A 73 -0.14 -11.57 -1.91
N TYR A 74 0.60 -10.49 -1.87
CA TYR A 74 1.97 -10.49 -1.35
C TYR A 74 2.00 -10.93 0.12
N TRP A 75 1.17 -10.34 0.97
CA TRP A 75 1.11 -10.71 2.38
C TRP A 75 0.60 -12.13 2.59
N THR A 76 -0.50 -12.51 1.93
CA THR A 76 -1.21 -13.77 2.19
C THR A 76 -0.58 -14.98 1.51
N GLN A 77 0.00 -14.82 0.33
CA GLN A 77 0.55 -15.93 -0.44
C GLN A 77 2.07 -16.04 -0.31
N LYS A 78 2.80 -14.93 -0.31
CA LYS A 78 4.27 -14.94 -0.24
C LYS A 78 4.76 -14.93 1.22
N VAL A 79 4.47 -13.90 1.99
CA VAL A 79 4.99 -13.78 3.36
C VAL A 79 4.52 -14.94 4.26
N VAL A 80 3.26 -15.33 4.19
CA VAL A 80 2.73 -16.49 4.93
C VAL A 80 3.46 -17.78 4.55
N SER A 81 3.83 -17.96 3.28
CA SER A 81 4.52 -19.17 2.83
C SER A 81 6.01 -19.20 3.21
N TRP A 82 6.65 -18.04 3.33
CA TRP A 82 8.07 -17.95 3.66
C TRP A 82 8.38 -18.15 5.14
N PHE A 83 7.50 -17.69 6.02
CA PHE A 83 7.75 -17.68 7.46
C PHE A 83 6.77 -18.60 8.20
N PRO A 84 7.25 -19.75 8.74
CA PRO A 84 6.38 -20.73 9.39
C PRO A 84 6.01 -20.39 10.84
N LYS A 85 6.44 -19.24 11.37
CA LYS A 85 6.10 -18.80 12.72
C LYS A 85 4.65 -18.29 12.77
N HIS A 86 3.85 -18.82 13.70
CA HIS A 86 2.43 -18.50 13.80
C HIS A 86 2.15 -17.01 13.96
N GLU A 87 2.94 -16.31 14.76
CA GLU A 87 2.81 -14.88 15.00
C GLU A 87 3.10 -14.03 13.75
N ILE A 88 4.04 -14.47 12.89
CA ILE A 88 4.34 -13.81 11.62
C ILE A 88 3.23 -14.10 10.61
N GLN A 89 2.80 -15.36 10.50
CA GLN A 89 1.70 -15.73 9.59
C GLN A 89 0.40 -15.01 9.95
N GLN A 90 0.07 -14.93 11.25
CA GLN A 90 -1.12 -14.20 11.71
C GLN A 90 -1.05 -12.72 11.35
N MET A 91 0.10 -12.07 11.54
CA MET A 91 0.31 -10.68 11.12
C MET A 91 0.12 -10.52 9.62
N ALA A 92 0.78 -11.35 8.82
CA ALA A 92 0.68 -11.28 7.36
C ALA A 92 -0.74 -11.51 6.84
N MET A 93 -1.47 -12.49 7.39
CA MET A 93 -2.87 -12.73 7.08
C MET A 93 -3.77 -11.55 7.47
N MET A 94 -3.49 -10.89 8.60
CA MET A 94 -4.24 -9.71 9.04
C MET A 94 -3.99 -8.52 8.11
N PHE A 95 -2.74 -8.28 7.71
CA PHE A 95 -2.39 -7.23 6.76
C PHE A 95 -3.04 -7.49 5.40
N GLY A 96 -2.89 -8.68 4.82
CA GLY A 96 -3.55 -9.01 3.57
C GLY A 96 -5.08 -8.94 3.63
N SER A 97 -5.70 -9.25 4.78
CA SER A 97 -7.14 -9.03 4.99
C SER A 97 -7.48 -7.54 5.00
N GLN A 98 -6.61 -6.68 5.55
CA GLN A 98 -6.81 -5.23 5.54
C GLN A 98 -6.74 -4.66 4.12
N GLU A 99 -5.85 -5.18 3.26
CA GLU A 99 -5.78 -4.77 1.85
C GLU A 99 -7.06 -5.13 1.08
N THR A 100 -7.74 -6.22 1.43
CA THR A 100 -9.05 -6.49 0.84
C THR A 100 -10.11 -5.47 1.27
N ILE A 101 -10.00 -4.90 2.47
CA ILE A 101 -10.86 -3.80 2.92
C ILE A 101 -10.54 -2.53 2.15
N HIS A 102 -9.26 -2.23 1.89
CA HIS A 102 -8.84 -1.11 1.05
C HIS A 102 -9.40 -1.24 -0.37
N ALA A 103 -9.24 -2.41 -1.00
CA ALA A 103 -9.78 -2.68 -2.34
C ALA A 103 -11.30 -2.45 -2.41
N VAL A 104 -12.07 -2.97 -1.44
CA VAL A 104 -13.52 -2.74 -1.35
C VAL A 104 -13.85 -1.27 -1.13
N ALA A 105 -13.08 -0.59 -0.27
CA ALA A 105 -13.30 0.84 0.03
C ALA A 105 -13.07 1.71 -1.22
N TYR A 106 -11.99 1.47 -1.96
CA TYR A 106 -11.69 2.24 -3.17
C TYR A 106 -12.64 1.90 -4.33
N SER A 107 -13.06 0.65 -4.46
CA SER A 107 -14.13 0.28 -5.39
C SER A 107 -15.44 1.02 -5.07
N TYR A 108 -15.81 1.06 -3.80
CA TYR A 108 -16.99 1.80 -3.34
C TYR A 108 -16.90 3.30 -3.65
N LEU A 109 -15.72 3.93 -3.51
CA LEU A 109 -15.51 5.32 -3.91
C LEU A 109 -15.74 5.51 -5.41
N ASN A 110 -15.17 4.63 -6.25
CA ASN A 110 -15.35 4.67 -7.68
C ASN A 110 -16.84 4.56 -8.07
N GLU A 111 -17.54 3.57 -7.55
CA GLU A 111 -18.98 3.37 -7.79
C GLU A 111 -19.81 4.58 -7.34
N THR A 112 -19.52 5.12 -6.15
CA THR A 112 -20.24 6.27 -5.57
C THR A 112 -20.08 7.53 -6.43
N LEU A 113 -18.92 7.72 -7.07
CA LEU A 113 -18.63 8.86 -7.94
C LEU A 113 -18.99 8.60 -9.41
N GLY A 114 -19.46 7.40 -9.77
CA GLY A 114 -19.82 7.02 -11.15
C GLY A 114 -18.61 6.78 -12.04
N LEU A 115 -17.50 6.30 -11.48
CA LEU A 115 -16.29 5.94 -12.22
C LEU A 115 -16.36 4.45 -12.56
N GLU A 116 -16.52 4.12 -13.82
CA GLU A 116 -16.82 2.75 -14.26
C GLU A 116 -15.70 2.07 -15.07
N ASN A 117 -14.65 2.81 -15.45
CA ASN A 117 -13.66 2.29 -16.41
C ASN A 117 -12.40 1.75 -15.72
N PHE A 118 -12.54 0.71 -14.92
CA PHE A 118 -11.44 0.08 -14.17
C PHE A 118 -10.37 -0.53 -15.11
N GLU A 119 -10.75 -1.07 -16.27
CA GLU A 119 -9.82 -1.76 -17.18
C GLU A 119 -8.91 -0.79 -17.95
N ALA A 120 -9.42 0.37 -18.35
CA ALA A 120 -8.63 1.32 -19.14
C ALA A 120 -7.38 1.80 -18.40
N PHE A 121 -7.47 1.87 -17.08
CA PHE A 121 -6.36 2.31 -16.23
C PHE A 121 -5.21 1.30 -16.17
N LEU A 122 -5.50 0.01 -16.23
CA LEU A 122 -4.49 -1.07 -16.25
C LEU A 122 -3.62 -1.07 -17.51
N HIS A 123 -4.12 -0.49 -18.60
CA HIS A 123 -3.42 -0.42 -19.88
C HIS A 123 -2.62 0.87 -20.07
N GLU A 124 -2.64 1.76 -19.07
CA GLU A 124 -1.84 2.97 -19.08
C GLU A 124 -0.38 2.60 -18.71
N PRO A 125 0.63 2.91 -19.56
CA PRO A 125 1.99 2.40 -19.41
C PRO A 125 2.65 2.72 -18.06
N ALA A 126 2.50 3.95 -17.55
CA ALA A 126 3.12 4.35 -16.28
C ALA A 126 2.49 3.59 -15.09
N THR A 127 1.20 3.31 -15.14
CA THR A 127 0.50 2.51 -14.14
C THR A 127 0.90 1.04 -14.20
N ALA A 128 1.00 0.47 -15.40
CA ALA A 128 1.42 -0.91 -15.60
C ALA A 128 2.87 -1.11 -15.11
N GLU A 129 3.80 -0.21 -15.45
CA GLU A 129 5.19 -0.27 -14.99
C GLU A 129 5.29 -0.18 -13.47
N ARG A 130 4.52 0.73 -12.86
CA ARG A 130 4.45 0.86 -11.40
C ARG A 130 3.96 -0.43 -10.76
N PHE A 131 2.87 -1.02 -11.28
CA PHE A 131 2.31 -2.28 -10.79
C PHE A 131 3.30 -3.44 -10.93
N ASP A 132 3.93 -3.59 -12.08
CA ASP A 132 4.94 -4.63 -12.33
C ASP A 132 6.12 -4.51 -11.36
N ASN A 133 6.56 -3.30 -11.04
CA ASN A 133 7.63 -3.06 -10.07
C ASN A 133 7.25 -3.46 -8.63
N LEU A 134 5.96 -3.32 -8.24
CA LEU A 134 5.49 -3.73 -6.92
C LEU A 134 5.55 -5.24 -6.70
N VAL A 135 5.32 -6.03 -7.75
CA VAL A 135 5.20 -7.49 -7.67
C VAL A 135 6.42 -8.26 -8.19
N ALA A 136 7.40 -7.57 -8.80
CA ALA A 136 8.49 -8.14 -9.60
C ALA A 136 9.46 -9.06 -8.85
N TYR A 137 9.53 -9.00 -7.52
CA TYR A 137 10.55 -9.71 -6.76
C TYR A 137 10.01 -11.01 -6.16
N GLU A 138 10.43 -12.14 -6.73
CA GLU A 138 10.17 -13.47 -6.19
C GLU A 138 11.40 -14.01 -5.45
N GLY A 139 11.19 -14.44 -4.20
CA GLY A 139 12.24 -15.02 -3.38
C GLY A 139 12.04 -16.51 -3.12
N ASN A 140 12.95 -17.35 -3.62
CA ASN A 140 12.95 -18.80 -3.37
C ASN A 140 14.05 -19.23 -2.37
N ASN A 141 14.79 -18.30 -1.81
CA ASN A 141 15.83 -18.51 -0.81
C ASN A 141 15.92 -17.28 0.11
N PRO A 142 16.59 -17.37 1.26
CA PRO A 142 16.65 -16.27 2.22
C PRO A 142 17.12 -14.93 1.65
N GLU A 143 18.04 -14.94 0.67
CA GLU A 143 18.52 -13.72 0.02
C GLU A 143 17.43 -13.09 -0.88
N GLY A 144 16.78 -13.89 -1.71
CA GLY A 144 15.67 -13.44 -2.56
C GLY A 144 14.48 -12.95 -1.74
N ILE A 145 14.12 -13.68 -0.67
CA ILE A 145 13.07 -13.28 0.29
C ILE A 145 13.42 -11.93 0.93
N GLY A 146 14.67 -11.77 1.39
CA GLY A 146 15.14 -10.53 2.01
C GLY A 146 15.07 -9.34 1.05
N LYS A 147 15.51 -9.50 -0.21
CA LYS A 147 15.39 -8.47 -1.25
C LYS A 147 13.94 -8.09 -1.51
N SER A 148 13.08 -9.10 -1.74
CA SER A 148 11.66 -8.90 -1.97
C SER A 148 11.01 -8.15 -0.81
N LEU A 149 11.23 -8.61 0.41
CA LEU A 149 10.63 -8.03 1.61
C LEU A 149 11.10 -6.58 1.85
N ALA A 150 12.41 -6.31 1.66
CA ALA A 150 12.94 -4.96 1.82
C ALA A 150 12.34 -3.98 0.81
N ILE A 151 12.23 -4.39 -0.46
CA ILE A 151 11.71 -3.55 -1.54
C ILE A 151 10.21 -3.33 -1.34
N PHE A 152 9.45 -4.40 -1.16
CA PHE A 152 8.00 -4.30 -0.97
C PHE A 152 7.66 -3.42 0.25
N SER A 153 8.25 -3.72 1.41
CA SER A 153 7.90 -3.03 2.65
C SER A 153 8.32 -1.57 2.68
N ALA A 154 9.49 -1.24 2.10
CA ALA A 154 9.99 0.14 2.13
C ALA A 154 9.37 1.00 1.02
N PHE A 155 9.13 0.44 -0.16
CA PHE A 155 8.73 1.23 -1.32
C PHE A 155 7.29 1.01 -1.74
N ALA A 156 6.79 -0.22 -1.83
CA ALA A 156 5.40 -0.47 -2.15
C ALA A 156 4.49 0.12 -1.06
N GLU A 157 4.68 -0.33 0.17
CA GLU A 157 3.89 0.07 1.34
C GLU A 157 4.30 1.46 1.89
N GLY A 158 5.56 1.86 1.72
CA GLY A 158 6.13 3.05 2.35
C GLY A 158 6.25 4.28 1.46
N VAL A 159 6.14 4.16 0.14
CA VAL A 159 6.35 5.26 -0.82
C VAL A 159 5.26 5.33 -1.88
N SER A 160 5.01 4.23 -2.61
CA SER A 160 4.26 4.26 -3.86
C SER A 160 2.81 4.71 -3.76
N LEU A 161 2.18 4.64 -2.60
CA LEU A 161 0.80 5.09 -2.41
C LEU A 161 0.71 6.52 -1.86
N TYR A 162 1.80 7.03 -1.27
CA TYR A 162 1.76 8.26 -0.49
C TYR A 162 1.59 9.53 -1.31
N SER A 163 2.12 9.59 -2.53
CA SER A 163 1.89 10.72 -3.43
C SER A 163 0.41 10.89 -3.75
N ALA A 164 -0.25 9.80 -4.09
CA ALA A 164 -1.67 9.77 -4.40
C ALA A 164 -2.52 10.09 -3.16
N PHE A 165 -2.17 9.56 -1.97
CA PHE A 165 -2.82 9.94 -0.70
C PHE A 165 -2.67 11.44 -0.43
N ALA A 166 -1.48 12.01 -0.64
CA ALA A 166 -1.24 13.44 -0.43
C ALA A 166 -2.13 14.30 -1.33
N VAL A 167 -2.26 13.94 -2.60
CA VAL A 167 -3.14 14.63 -3.54
C VAL A 167 -4.59 14.57 -3.09
N LEU A 168 -5.13 13.38 -2.80
CA LEU A 168 -6.51 13.24 -2.33
C LEU A 168 -6.74 13.97 -1.00
N TYR A 169 -5.79 13.92 -0.09
CA TYR A 169 -5.86 14.60 1.20
C TYR A 169 -5.84 16.13 1.06
N SER A 170 -5.18 16.67 0.04
CA SER A 170 -5.09 18.11 -0.21
C SER A 170 -6.46 18.78 -0.40
N PHE A 171 -7.45 18.05 -0.91
CA PHE A 171 -8.82 18.55 -1.05
C PHE A 171 -9.44 18.93 0.29
N GLN A 172 -9.04 18.32 1.39
CA GLN A 172 -9.50 18.68 2.73
C GLN A 172 -9.06 20.09 3.15
N LEU A 173 -7.92 20.58 2.67
CA LEU A 173 -7.45 21.95 2.92
C LEU A 173 -8.45 23.00 2.37
N ARG A 174 -9.20 22.61 1.35
CA ARG A 174 -10.27 23.41 0.73
C ARG A 174 -11.65 23.03 1.26
N ASN A 175 -11.75 22.19 2.27
CA ASN A 175 -12.98 21.70 2.86
C ASN A 175 -13.85 20.88 1.87
N LEU A 176 -13.20 20.12 0.96
CA LEU A 176 -13.81 19.27 -0.06
C LEU A 176 -13.47 17.80 0.19
N LEU A 177 -14.26 16.87 -0.35
CA LEU A 177 -14.05 15.43 -0.37
C LEU A 177 -13.64 14.84 0.99
N LYS A 178 -14.37 15.20 2.05
CA LYS A 178 -14.04 14.84 3.43
C LYS A 178 -14.13 13.36 3.71
N GLY A 179 -15.06 12.65 3.09
CA GLY A 179 -15.20 11.21 3.22
C GLY A 179 -14.02 10.47 2.58
N ILE A 180 -13.65 10.85 1.36
CA ILE A 180 -12.44 10.33 0.69
C ILE A 180 -11.21 10.59 1.56
N GLY A 181 -10.99 11.82 2.01
CA GLY A 181 -9.86 12.13 2.87
C GLY A 181 -9.85 11.38 4.21
N GLN A 182 -11.02 11.05 4.77
CA GLN A 182 -11.06 10.22 5.98
C GLN A 182 -10.66 8.76 5.69
N GLN A 183 -11.06 8.20 4.54
CA GLN A 183 -10.60 6.89 4.11
C GLN A 183 -9.09 6.88 3.88
N MET A 184 -8.55 7.88 3.17
CA MET A 184 -7.10 8.02 2.97
C MET A 184 -6.33 8.10 4.30
N LYS A 185 -6.87 8.80 5.29
CA LYS A 185 -6.26 8.86 6.62
C LYS A 185 -6.18 7.50 7.30
N TRP A 186 -7.20 6.67 7.14
CA TRP A 186 -7.20 5.33 7.70
C TRP A 186 -6.25 4.40 6.93
N SER A 187 -6.24 4.47 5.60
CA SER A 187 -5.30 3.72 4.78
C SER A 187 -3.84 4.08 5.11
N VAL A 188 -3.47 5.36 5.16
CA VAL A 188 -2.10 5.80 5.54
C VAL A 188 -1.66 5.25 6.89
N ARG A 189 -2.58 5.14 7.85
CA ARG A 189 -2.27 4.53 9.15
C ARG A 189 -1.93 3.04 9.00
N ASP A 190 -2.70 2.33 8.19
CA ASP A 190 -2.54 0.90 7.97
C ASP A 190 -1.25 0.64 7.16
N GLU A 191 -1.02 1.36 6.05
CA GLU A 191 0.21 1.26 5.25
C GLU A 191 1.47 1.58 6.07
N SER A 192 1.40 2.57 6.96
CA SER A 192 2.52 2.89 7.86
C SER A 192 2.84 1.75 8.81
N LEU A 193 1.83 1.00 9.25
CA LEU A 193 2.03 -0.19 10.08
C LEU A 193 2.62 -1.34 9.27
N HIS A 194 2.09 -1.59 8.06
CA HIS A 194 2.55 -2.65 7.17
C HIS A 194 4.01 -2.44 6.78
N SER A 195 4.37 -1.26 6.29
CA SER A 195 5.75 -0.87 5.97
C SER A 195 6.69 -1.05 7.17
N LYS A 196 6.30 -0.55 8.34
CA LYS A 196 7.09 -0.67 9.57
C LYS A 196 7.37 -2.12 9.93
N MET A 197 6.35 -2.97 9.90
CA MET A 197 6.48 -4.36 10.33
C MET A 197 7.20 -5.22 9.29
N GLY A 198 7.01 -4.98 8.00
CA GLY A 198 7.76 -5.64 6.94
C GLY A 198 9.25 -5.27 6.97
N CYS A 199 9.58 -3.99 7.14
CA CYS A 199 10.96 -3.54 7.36
C CYS A 199 11.57 -4.12 8.66
N HIS A 200 10.75 -4.32 9.69
CA HIS A 200 11.20 -4.98 10.93
C HIS A 200 11.54 -6.45 10.68
N LEU A 201 10.71 -7.15 9.91
CA LEU A 201 10.96 -8.53 9.54
C LEU A 201 12.26 -8.69 8.72
N PHE A 202 12.50 -7.79 7.76
CA PHE A 202 13.78 -7.75 7.03
C PHE A 202 14.98 -7.53 7.96
N ARG A 203 14.88 -6.62 8.95
CA ARG A 203 15.96 -6.42 9.92
C ARG A 203 16.24 -7.65 10.75
N HIS A 204 15.21 -8.37 11.22
CA HIS A 204 15.39 -9.65 11.92
C HIS A 204 16.09 -10.71 11.05
N MET A 205 15.74 -10.79 9.76
CA MET A 205 16.48 -11.66 8.83
C MET A 205 17.97 -11.31 8.76
N CYS A 206 18.30 -10.01 8.76
CA CYS A 206 19.69 -9.54 8.74
C CYS A 206 20.42 -9.81 10.09
N GLU A 207 19.71 -9.75 11.21
CA GLU A 207 20.25 -10.10 12.52
C GLU A 207 20.60 -11.59 12.62
N GLU A 208 19.74 -12.47 12.11
CA GLU A 208 19.99 -13.89 12.03
C GLU A 208 21.04 -14.27 10.96
N ASN A 209 21.13 -13.49 9.90
CA ASN A 209 22.11 -13.67 8.83
C ASN A 209 22.81 -12.34 8.47
N PRO A 210 23.89 -11.98 9.18
CA PRO A 210 24.58 -10.71 8.97
C PRO A 210 25.14 -10.47 7.57
N LYS A 211 25.29 -11.51 6.74
CA LYS A 211 25.72 -11.38 5.34
C LYS A 211 24.60 -10.90 4.42
N LEU A 212 23.34 -11.08 4.85
CA LEU A 212 22.17 -10.79 4.03
C LEU A 212 22.12 -9.32 3.63
N LEU A 213 22.35 -8.41 4.57
CA LEU A 213 22.33 -6.97 4.28
C LEU A 213 23.28 -6.62 3.14
N LYS A 214 24.53 -7.06 3.23
CA LYS A 214 25.57 -6.80 2.20
C LYS A 214 25.19 -7.41 0.85
N ASN A 215 24.61 -8.61 0.85
CA ASN A 215 24.21 -9.30 -0.37
C ASN A 215 23.00 -8.63 -1.06
N CYS A 216 22.10 -8.04 -0.27
CA CYS A 216 20.89 -7.40 -0.79
C CYS A 216 21.09 -5.92 -1.15
N GLU A 217 22.04 -5.22 -0.54
CA GLU A 217 22.18 -3.76 -0.58
C GLU A 217 22.14 -3.18 -2.01
N LYS A 218 22.98 -3.71 -2.90
CA LYS A 218 23.06 -3.20 -4.28
C LYS A 218 21.75 -3.32 -5.05
N ASP A 219 21.06 -4.47 -4.89
CA ASP A 219 19.82 -4.74 -5.62
C ASP A 219 18.67 -3.93 -5.03
N VAL A 220 18.63 -3.77 -3.69
CA VAL A 220 17.65 -2.93 -3.01
C VAL A 220 17.80 -1.46 -3.41
N LEU A 221 19.04 -0.94 -3.45
CA LEU A 221 19.28 0.46 -3.89
C LEU A 221 18.89 0.66 -5.36
N LYS A 222 19.23 -0.31 -6.23
CA LYS A 222 18.81 -0.23 -7.64
C LYS A 222 17.28 -0.26 -7.78
N ALA A 223 16.61 -1.11 -7.01
CA ALA A 223 15.15 -1.14 -7.01
C ALA A 223 14.55 0.17 -6.50
N ALA A 224 15.16 0.79 -5.47
CA ALA A 224 14.76 2.10 -4.99
C ALA A 224 14.78 3.16 -6.10
N ASP A 225 15.89 3.25 -6.85
CA ASP A 225 16.02 4.19 -7.96
C ASP A 225 14.95 3.95 -9.04
N THR A 226 14.68 2.66 -9.36
CA THR A 226 13.66 2.29 -10.35
C THR A 226 12.26 2.68 -9.87
N MET A 227 11.93 2.40 -8.62
CA MET A 227 10.61 2.70 -8.06
C MET A 227 10.37 4.19 -7.89
N LEU A 228 11.40 4.95 -7.48
CA LEU A 228 11.31 6.42 -7.42
C LEU A 228 11.09 7.03 -8.80
N SER A 229 11.79 6.53 -9.83
CA SER A 229 11.58 7.00 -11.21
C SER A 229 10.17 6.67 -11.71
N ALA A 230 9.64 5.48 -11.41
CA ALA A 230 8.27 5.11 -11.77
C ALA A 230 7.23 5.97 -11.03
N GLU A 231 7.50 6.32 -9.76
CA GLU A 231 6.62 7.19 -8.98
C GLU A 231 6.64 8.64 -9.52
N GLU A 232 7.80 9.18 -9.91
CA GLU A 232 7.90 10.48 -10.56
C GLU A 232 7.08 10.52 -11.87
N GLN A 233 7.21 9.51 -12.72
CA GLN A 233 6.41 9.39 -13.95
C GLN A 233 4.91 9.29 -13.66
N TYR A 234 4.55 8.55 -12.63
CA TYR A 234 3.14 8.43 -12.21
C TYR A 234 2.58 9.77 -11.72
N ILE A 235 3.35 10.54 -10.93
CA ILE A 235 2.97 11.87 -10.46
C ILE A 235 2.81 12.81 -11.66
N ASP A 236 3.77 12.86 -12.57
CA ASP A 236 3.68 13.68 -13.78
C ASP A 236 2.42 13.33 -14.57
N LYS A 237 2.12 12.05 -14.74
CA LYS A 237 0.92 11.58 -15.42
C LYS A 237 -0.38 11.97 -14.72
N MET A 238 -0.43 11.88 -13.40
CA MET A 238 -1.58 12.34 -12.63
C MET A 238 -1.92 13.82 -12.91
N PHE A 239 -0.88 14.66 -13.03
CA PHE A 239 -1.04 16.10 -13.22
C PHE A 239 -1.10 16.55 -14.68
N GLU A 240 -0.80 15.68 -15.65
CA GLU A 240 -0.82 16.02 -17.08
C GLU A 240 -2.17 16.61 -17.56
N GLN A 241 -3.26 16.19 -16.92
CA GLN A 241 -4.62 16.66 -17.23
C GLN A 241 -5.30 17.34 -16.03
N GLY A 242 -4.55 17.56 -14.95
CA GLY A 242 -5.04 18.19 -13.73
C GLY A 242 -4.84 19.70 -13.71
N ASP A 243 -5.60 20.38 -12.85
CA ASP A 243 -5.46 21.82 -12.58
C ASP A 243 -4.47 22.00 -11.41
N ILE A 244 -3.19 22.07 -11.74
CA ILE A 244 -2.09 22.16 -10.76
C ILE A 244 -2.18 23.43 -9.92
N GLU A 245 -2.61 24.56 -10.52
CA GLU A 245 -2.65 25.88 -9.85
C GLU A 245 -3.59 25.92 -8.64
N ASN A 246 -4.58 25.02 -8.59
CA ASN A 246 -5.54 24.95 -7.50
C ASN A 246 -5.25 23.87 -6.46
N LEU A 247 -4.21 23.06 -6.66
CA LEU A 247 -3.82 21.99 -5.73
C LEU A 247 -2.72 22.45 -4.78
N LYS A 248 -3.10 22.83 -3.56
CA LYS A 248 -2.16 23.23 -2.51
C LYS A 248 -1.21 22.12 -2.02
N ALA A 249 -1.30 20.93 -2.56
CA ALA A 249 -0.32 19.85 -2.29
C ALA A 249 1.06 20.13 -2.90
N TYR A 250 1.17 21.14 -3.79
CA TYR A 250 2.42 21.56 -4.42
C TYR A 250 3.08 22.78 -3.73
N ASP A 251 2.43 23.43 -2.80
CA ASP A 251 3.00 24.50 -1.98
C ASP A 251 3.74 23.93 -0.75
#